data_9c427142effa1d61cede3ba73631d1f3
#
_entry.id   9c427142effa1d61cede3ba73631d1f3
#
_cell.length_a   1.000
_cell.length_b   1.000
_cell.length_c   1.000
_cell.angle_alpha   90.00
_cell.angle_beta   90.00
_cell.angle_gamma   90.00
#
_symmetry.space_group_name_H-M   'P 1'
#
loop_
_entity.id
_entity.type
_entity.pdbx_description
1 polymer ?
#
loop_
_entity_poly.entity_id
_entity_poly.type
_entity_poly.pdbx_seq_one_letter_code
_entity_poly.pdbx_strand_id
1 'polypeptide(L)'
;MINWVVTGIGVITSILLLVIIWYFYNDHCIVLKRYALPYGTVEIVDSSCQEGLPHTWSPSIIRMTESDWISSRRDSILRHERVHLRQRLEPEAWRSFYRSEWGYELTKQPPPGIPPHWLERLRPNPDTADGPWAVWKGRYAFFPTYRDAKRSLRSTNVQVWDVLKKQIVDIPGSWKQHFCDGGNCPHQFEHPHEIAAEYITNNFNSPAAQQLAESLLVKQ
;
A
#
# COMPACT_ATOMS: atom_id res chain seq x y z
N MET A 1 -0.63 6.48 -54.17
CA MET A 1 -1.73 6.40 -53.17
C MET A 1 -1.69 5.18 -52.23
N ILE A 2 -0.93 4.11 -52.48
CA ILE A 2 -0.92 2.88 -51.67
C ILE A 2 -0.07 3.04 -50.39
N ASN A 3 0.98 3.87 -50.34
CA ASN A 3 1.90 3.98 -49.20
C ASN A 3 1.31 4.59 -47.94
N TRP A 4 0.28 5.43 -48.04
CA TRP A 4 -0.35 6.09 -46.87
C TRP A 4 -1.27 5.15 -46.06
N VAL A 5 -1.90 4.18 -46.74
CA VAL A 5 -2.80 3.23 -46.09
C VAL A 5 -2.01 2.22 -45.27
N VAL A 6 -0.87 1.75 -45.78
CA VAL A 6 0.00 0.77 -45.08
C VAL A 6 0.64 1.41 -43.83
N THR A 7 1.04 2.71 -43.92
CA THR A 7 1.61 3.42 -42.76
C THR A 7 0.56 3.65 -41.65
N GLY A 8 -0.68 3.99 -42.04
CA GLY A 8 -1.78 4.19 -41.09
C GLY A 8 -2.16 2.92 -40.31
N ILE A 9 -2.23 1.78 -40.99
CA ILE A 9 -2.52 0.49 -40.34
C ILE A 9 -1.40 0.09 -39.37
N GLY A 10 -0.13 0.28 -39.74
CA GLY A 10 1.00 -0.01 -38.85
C GLY A 10 1.01 0.82 -37.56
N VAL A 11 0.64 2.11 -37.62
CA VAL A 11 0.57 2.98 -36.44
C VAL A 11 -0.59 2.57 -35.53
N ILE A 12 -1.77 2.28 -36.08
CA ILE A 12 -2.94 1.86 -35.28
C ILE A 12 -2.67 0.53 -34.57
N THR A 13 -2.08 -0.44 -35.24
CA THR A 13 -1.73 -1.75 -34.63
C THR A 13 -0.67 -1.59 -33.54
N SER A 14 0.32 -0.71 -33.70
CA SER A 14 1.33 -0.44 -32.67
C SER A 14 0.72 0.25 -31.44
N ILE A 15 -0.18 1.19 -31.62
CA ILE A 15 -0.89 1.87 -30.51
C ILE A 15 -1.80 0.87 -29.78
N LEU A 16 -2.54 0.03 -30.52
CA LEU A 16 -3.39 -1.00 -29.92
C LEU A 16 -2.57 -2.01 -29.12
N LEU A 17 -1.42 -2.43 -29.62
CA LEU A 17 -0.50 -3.32 -28.94
C LEU A 17 0.07 -2.68 -27.67
N LEU A 18 0.45 -1.42 -27.71
CA LEU A 18 0.93 -0.66 -26.54
C LEU A 18 -0.17 -0.49 -25.48
N VAL A 19 -1.41 -0.23 -25.88
CA VAL A 19 -2.57 -0.14 -24.96
C VAL A 19 -2.87 -1.51 -24.35
N ILE A 20 -2.80 -2.58 -25.13
CA ILE A 20 -2.97 -3.96 -24.63
C ILE A 20 -1.84 -4.32 -23.67
N ILE A 21 -0.58 -4.04 -24.02
CA ILE A 21 0.57 -4.28 -23.16
C ILE A 21 0.46 -3.44 -21.88
N TRP A 22 0.09 -2.16 -21.98
CA TRP A 22 -0.12 -1.29 -20.84
C TRP A 22 -1.25 -1.79 -19.94
N TYR A 23 -2.37 -2.23 -20.51
CA TYR A 23 -3.52 -2.80 -19.80
C TYR A 23 -3.13 -4.10 -19.08
N PHE A 24 -2.42 -5.02 -19.75
CA PHE A 24 -1.96 -6.27 -19.15
C PHE A 24 -0.81 -6.07 -18.16
N TYR A 25 -0.02 -5.01 -18.28
CA TYR A 25 1.09 -4.74 -17.37
C TYR A 25 0.65 -4.03 -16.08
N ASN A 26 -0.45 -3.29 -16.13
CA ASN A 26 -0.93 -2.51 -14.97
C ASN A 26 -2.09 -3.14 -14.19
N ASP A 27 -2.81 -4.10 -14.74
CA ASP A 27 -3.90 -4.77 -14.04
C ASP A 27 -4.01 -6.25 -14.43
N HIS A 28 -3.16 -7.08 -13.84
CA HIS A 28 -3.21 -8.54 -14.04
C HIS A 28 -4.34 -9.23 -13.26
N CYS A 29 -5.27 -8.48 -12.70
CA CYS A 29 -6.33 -9.02 -11.87
C CYS A 29 -7.54 -9.41 -12.71
N ILE A 30 -7.82 -10.72 -12.80
CA ILE A 30 -9.07 -11.21 -13.41
C ILE A 30 -10.17 -11.14 -12.36
N VAL A 31 -11.20 -10.34 -12.62
CA VAL A 31 -12.37 -10.24 -11.75
C VAL A 31 -13.32 -11.41 -12.03
N LEU A 32 -13.54 -12.24 -11.03
CA LEU A 32 -14.39 -13.44 -11.11
C LEU A 32 -15.83 -13.16 -10.69
N LYS A 33 -16.03 -12.35 -9.64
CA LYS A 33 -17.35 -12.00 -9.08
C LYS A 33 -17.31 -10.56 -8.52
N ARG A 34 -18.51 -9.98 -8.35
CA ARG A 34 -18.69 -8.67 -7.69
C ARG A 34 -19.80 -8.73 -6.66
N TYR A 35 -19.57 -8.08 -5.52
CA TYR A 35 -20.57 -7.91 -4.46
C TYR A 35 -20.68 -6.43 -4.11
N ALA A 36 -21.91 -5.90 -4.14
CA ALA A 36 -22.19 -4.55 -3.67
C ALA A 36 -22.29 -4.52 -2.15
N LEU A 37 -21.62 -3.57 -1.51
CA LEU A 37 -21.69 -3.29 -0.08
C LEU A 37 -22.07 -1.83 0.13
N PRO A 38 -22.59 -1.45 1.32
CA PRO A 38 -23.00 -0.06 1.59
C PRO A 38 -21.89 0.99 1.39
N TYR A 39 -20.62 0.58 1.43
CA TYR A 39 -19.45 1.45 1.33
C TYR A 39 -18.63 1.25 0.05
N GLY A 40 -19.12 0.44 -0.90
CA GLY A 40 -18.42 0.20 -2.16
C GLY A 40 -18.66 -1.18 -2.75
N THR A 41 -17.77 -1.62 -3.61
CA THR A 41 -17.85 -2.93 -4.28
C THR A 41 -16.68 -3.81 -3.84
N VAL A 42 -16.95 -5.07 -3.55
CA VAL A 42 -15.92 -6.11 -3.42
C VAL A 42 -15.81 -6.86 -4.75
N GLU A 43 -14.64 -6.85 -5.33
CA GLU A 43 -14.28 -7.68 -6.49
C GLU A 43 -13.52 -8.92 -5.99
N ILE A 44 -14.06 -10.09 -6.28
CA ILE A 44 -13.35 -11.35 -6.10
C ILE A 44 -12.43 -11.53 -7.31
N VAL A 45 -11.15 -11.65 -7.06
CA VAL A 45 -10.11 -11.75 -8.08
C VAL A 45 -9.38 -13.08 -8.01
N ASP A 46 -8.69 -13.43 -9.07
CA ASP A 46 -7.82 -14.61 -9.07
C ASP A 46 -6.62 -14.43 -8.10
N SER A 47 -6.03 -15.54 -7.67
CA SER A 47 -4.95 -15.55 -6.68
C SER A 47 -3.61 -15.01 -7.19
N SER A 48 -3.47 -14.73 -8.48
CA SER A 48 -2.27 -14.09 -9.04
C SER A 48 -2.29 -12.57 -8.87
N CYS A 49 -3.49 -11.99 -8.65
CA CYS A 49 -3.67 -10.57 -8.40
C CYS A 49 -2.98 -10.16 -7.10
N GLN A 50 -2.03 -9.25 -7.18
CA GLN A 50 -1.31 -8.69 -6.02
C GLN A 50 -0.84 -9.77 -5.02
N GLU A 51 -0.29 -10.88 -5.52
CA GLU A 51 0.16 -12.02 -4.71
C GLU A 51 -0.97 -12.69 -3.90
N GLY A 52 -2.21 -12.52 -4.31
CA GLY A 52 -3.39 -13.04 -3.61
C GLY A 52 -3.78 -12.24 -2.37
N LEU A 53 -3.22 -11.05 -2.17
CA LEU A 53 -3.53 -10.21 -1.02
C LEU A 53 -4.78 -9.36 -1.25
N PRO A 54 -5.61 -9.18 -0.22
CA PRO A 54 -6.62 -8.14 -0.22
C PRO A 54 -5.98 -6.76 -0.40
N HIS A 55 -6.64 -5.87 -1.12
CA HIS A 55 -6.18 -4.50 -1.33
C HIS A 55 -7.30 -3.62 -1.86
N THR A 56 -7.18 -2.31 -1.69
CA THR A 56 -8.07 -1.36 -2.35
C THR A 56 -7.57 -1.02 -3.76
N TRP A 57 -8.45 -1.07 -4.75
CA TRP A 57 -8.13 -0.72 -6.13
C TRP A 57 -8.47 0.73 -6.47
N SER A 58 -9.57 1.22 -5.93
CA SER A 58 -10.05 2.60 -6.11
C SER A 58 -10.73 3.07 -4.82
N PRO A 59 -11.14 4.33 -4.71
CA PRO A 59 -11.86 4.82 -3.52
C PRO A 59 -13.16 4.07 -3.16
N SER A 60 -13.62 3.17 -4.02
CA SER A 60 -14.88 2.42 -3.80
C SER A 60 -14.76 0.92 -4.11
N ILE A 61 -13.57 0.39 -4.40
CA ILE A 61 -13.38 -1.01 -4.79
C ILE A 61 -12.33 -1.66 -3.87
N ILE A 62 -12.73 -2.77 -3.24
CA ILE A 62 -11.85 -3.69 -2.52
C ILE A 62 -11.70 -4.94 -3.38
N ARG A 63 -10.49 -5.41 -3.58
CA ARG A 63 -10.17 -6.69 -4.23
C ARG A 63 -9.67 -7.70 -3.23
N MET A 64 -10.15 -8.93 -3.32
CA MET A 64 -9.71 -10.06 -2.50
C MET A 64 -9.93 -11.38 -3.23
N THR A 65 -9.28 -12.43 -2.76
CA THR A 65 -9.48 -13.77 -3.31
C THR A 65 -10.78 -14.41 -2.82
N GLU A 66 -11.26 -15.44 -3.51
CA GLU A 66 -12.40 -16.26 -3.04
C GLU A 66 -12.12 -16.88 -1.66
N SER A 67 -10.87 -17.32 -1.42
CA SER A 67 -10.47 -17.88 -0.12
C SER A 67 -10.60 -16.88 1.02
N ASP A 68 -10.27 -15.62 0.80
CA ASP A 68 -10.44 -14.57 1.82
C ASP A 68 -11.92 -14.25 2.03
N TRP A 69 -12.72 -14.22 0.95
CA TRP A 69 -14.15 -13.93 1.01
C TRP A 69 -14.94 -14.95 1.82
N ILE A 70 -14.61 -16.25 1.72
CA ILE A 70 -15.29 -17.31 2.48
C ILE A 70 -14.65 -17.61 3.83
N SER A 71 -13.53 -16.96 4.16
CA SER A 71 -12.80 -17.20 5.40
C SER A 71 -13.52 -16.60 6.62
N SER A 72 -13.25 -17.14 7.80
CA SER A 72 -13.68 -16.54 9.08
C SER A 72 -13.05 -15.17 9.33
N ARG A 73 -11.98 -14.80 8.62
CA ARG A 73 -11.30 -13.49 8.70
C ARG A 73 -11.90 -12.44 7.79
N ARG A 74 -12.87 -12.76 6.93
CA ARG A 74 -13.47 -11.84 5.95
C ARG A 74 -13.82 -10.48 6.57
N ASP A 75 -14.53 -10.48 7.68
CA ASP A 75 -15.01 -9.23 8.28
C ASP A 75 -13.86 -8.38 8.86
N SER A 76 -12.80 -9.02 9.35
CA SER A 76 -11.57 -8.32 9.77
C SER A 76 -10.84 -7.72 8.56
N ILE A 77 -10.70 -8.47 7.48
CA ILE A 77 -10.12 -7.99 6.21
C ILE A 77 -10.92 -6.80 5.68
N LEU A 78 -12.24 -6.91 5.59
CA LEU A 78 -13.09 -5.82 5.12
C LEU A 78 -13.00 -4.57 6.01
N ARG A 79 -12.85 -4.71 7.33
CA ARG A 79 -12.61 -3.56 8.22
C ARG A 79 -11.28 -2.88 7.90
N HIS A 80 -10.21 -3.65 7.68
CA HIS A 80 -8.90 -3.15 7.29
C HIS A 80 -8.96 -2.38 5.97
N GLU A 81 -9.49 -3.00 4.92
CA GLU A 81 -9.61 -2.40 3.59
C GLU A 81 -10.51 -1.13 3.58
N ARG A 82 -11.54 -1.08 4.42
CA ARG A 82 -12.37 0.14 4.55
C ARG A 82 -11.57 1.34 5.07
N VAL A 83 -10.53 1.13 5.84
CA VAL A 83 -9.64 2.23 6.25
C VAL A 83 -8.92 2.78 5.02
N HIS A 84 -8.40 1.92 4.16
CA HIS A 84 -7.75 2.33 2.91
C HIS A 84 -8.71 3.04 1.95
N LEU A 85 -9.99 2.62 1.86
CA LEU A 85 -11.00 3.40 1.12
C LEU A 85 -11.13 4.83 1.66
N ARG A 86 -11.17 5.01 2.98
CA ARG A 86 -11.23 6.35 3.60
C ARG A 86 -9.96 7.15 3.37
N GLN A 87 -8.79 6.52 3.44
CA GLN A 87 -7.51 7.17 3.15
C GLN A 87 -7.47 7.70 1.71
N ARG A 88 -8.03 6.96 0.76
CA ARG A 88 -8.15 7.39 -0.65
C ARG A 88 -9.20 8.49 -0.88
N LEU A 89 -10.28 8.51 -0.11
CA LEU A 89 -11.33 9.53 -0.19
C LEU A 89 -10.88 10.85 0.45
N GLU A 90 -10.07 10.79 1.50
CA GLU A 90 -9.65 11.95 2.29
C GLU A 90 -8.11 12.05 2.40
N PRO A 91 -7.35 11.99 1.29
CA PRO A 91 -5.89 11.82 1.34
C PRO A 91 -5.17 12.96 2.08
N GLU A 92 -5.63 14.19 1.92
CA GLU A 92 -5.00 15.34 2.58
C GLU A 92 -5.23 15.35 4.10
N ALA A 93 -6.39 14.89 4.56
CA ALA A 93 -6.68 14.79 5.99
C ALA A 93 -5.75 13.74 6.65
N TRP A 94 -5.58 12.58 6.00
CA TRP A 94 -4.68 11.54 6.49
C TRP A 94 -3.21 11.95 6.43
N ARG A 95 -2.76 12.60 5.36
CA ARG A 95 -1.41 13.14 5.25
C ARG A 95 -1.12 14.18 6.33
N SER A 96 -2.07 15.08 6.58
CA SER A 96 -1.96 16.07 7.65
C SER A 96 -1.83 15.41 9.01
N PHE A 97 -2.67 14.43 9.31
CA PHE A 97 -2.60 13.64 10.55
C PHE A 97 -1.25 12.94 10.71
N TYR A 98 -0.79 12.21 9.69
CA TYR A 98 0.50 11.52 9.77
C TYR A 98 1.66 12.46 10.00
N ARG A 99 1.62 13.66 9.39
CA ARG A 99 2.67 14.66 9.56
C ARG A 99 2.64 15.27 10.95
N SER A 100 1.47 15.74 11.44
CA SER A 100 1.37 16.45 12.70
C SER A 100 1.51 15.54 13.92
N GLU A 101 0.85 14.39 13.91
CA GLU A 101 0.76 13.52 15.09
C GLU A 101 1.83 12.44 15.11
N TRP A 102 2.09 11.82 13.96
CA TRP A 102 3.01 10.68 13.89
C TRP A 102 4.41 11.05 13.40
N GLY A 103 4.58 12.24 12.82
CA GLY A 103 5.86 12.71 12.27
C GLY A 103 6.27 12.04 10.98
N TYR A 104 5.32 11.49 10.21
CA TYR A 104 5.57 10.92 8.89
C TYR A 104 5.35 11.93 7.78
N GLU A 105 6.24 11.92 6.80
CA GLU A 105 6.05 12.60 5.52
C GLU A 105 5.94 11.57 4.39
N LEU A 106 4.88 11.70 3.58
CA LEU A 106 4.64 10.82 2.43
C LEU A 106 5.15 11.49 1.15
N THR A 107 5.94 10.76 0.37
CA THR A 107 6.51 11.26 -0.88
C THR A 107 6.30 10.28 -2.03
N LYS A 108 6.22 10.81 -3.26
CA LYS A 108 6.17 10.00 -4.49
C LYS A 108 7.54 9.51 -4.91
N GLN A 109 8.58 10.24 -4.55
CA GLN A 109 9.95 9.92 -4.91
C GLN A 109 10.66 9.22 -3.76
N PRO A 110 11.55 8.26 -4.06
CA PRO A 110 12.36 7.63 -3.04
C PRO A 110 13.22 8.66 -2.30
N PRO A 111 13.45 8.46 -0.99
CA PRO A 111 14.41 9.26 -0.26
C PRO A 111 15.80 9.23 -0.91
N PRO A 112 16.56 10.33 -0.82
CA PRO A 112 17.85 10.43 -1.48
C PRO A 112 18.85 9.39 -0.95
N GLY A 113 19.65 8.85 -1.87
CA GLY A 113 20.77 7.97 -1.56
C GLY A 113 20.44 6.50 -1.36
N ILE A 114 19.19 6.07 -1.47
CA ILE A 114 18.86 4.63 -1.48
C ILE A 114 19.56 3.97 -2.68
N PRO A 115 20.39 2.94 -2.46
CA PRO A 115 21.08 2.25 -3.53
C PRO A 115 20.12 1.56 -4.51
N PRO A 116 20.44 1.53 -5.84
CA PRO A 116 19.57 0.95 -6.86
C PRO A 116 19.13 -0.49 -6.58
N HIS A 117 20.01 -1.32 -6.01
CA HIS A 117 19.68 -2.72 -5.70
C HIS A 117 18.54 -2.88 -4.68
N TRP A 118 18.27 -1.88 -3.82
CA TRP A 118 17.09 -1.89 -2.94
C TRP A 118 15.84 -1.50 -3.71
N LEU A 119 15.93 -0.53 -4.64
CA LEU A 119 14.81 -0.12 -5.48
C LEU A 119 14.35 -1.25 -6.41
N GLU A 120 15.28 -2.04 -6.95
CA GLU A 120 14.98 -3.22 -7.78
C GLU A 120 14.23 -4.32 -7.01
N ARG A 121 14.40 -4.37 -5.71
CA ARG A 121 13.76 -5.33 -4.80
C ARG A 121 12.54 -4.77 -4.08
N LEU A 122 12.16 -3.53 -4.35
CA LEU A 122 11.01 -2.90 -3.72
C LEU A 122 9.74 -3.72 -4.01
N ARG A 123 8.97 -3.97 -2.96
CA ARG A 123 7.64 -4.55 -3.08
C ARG A 123 6.62 -3.41 -3.17
N PRO A 124 5.91 -3.27 -4.30
CA PRO A 124 4.85 -2.29 -4.40
C PRO A 124 3.68 -2.66 -3.48
N ASN A 125 3.10 -1.67 -2.83
CA ASN A 125 1.86 -1.81 -2.08
C ASN A 125 0.79 -0.93 -2.73
N PRO A 126 -0.30 -1.49 -3.31
CA PRO A 126 -1.33 -0.72 -3.99
C PRO A 126 -2.04 0.27 -3.06
N ASP A 127 -2.12 -0.01 -1.75
CA ASP A 127 -2.79 0.85 -0.77
C ASP A 127 -1.99 2.10 -0.40
N THR A 128 -0.75 2.20 -0.87
CA THR A 128 0.14 3.35 -0.64
C THR A 128 0.49 4.12 -1.91
N ALA A 129 -0.20 3.87 -3.04
CA ALA A 129 0.16 4.36 -4.36
C ALA A 129 0.21 5.91 -4.49
N ASP A 130 -0.50 6.64 -3.65
CA ASP A 130 -0.52 8.11 -3.62
C ASP A 130 0.73 8.75 -2.99
N GLY A 131 1.50 7.96 -2.22
CA GLY A 131 2.75 8.39 -1.59
C GLY A 131 3.53 7.19 -1.06
N PRO A 132 4.11 6.34 -1.95
CA PRO A 132 4.66 5.02 -1.58
C PRO A 132 5.86 5.06 -0.64
N TRP A 133 6.41 6.23 -0.39
CA TRP A 133 7.53 6.42 0.51
C TRP A 133 7.10 7.17 1.76
N ALA A 134 7.34 6.58 2.91
CA ALA A 134 7.06 7.17 4.21
C ALA A 134 8.36 7.45 4.96
N VAL A 135 8.61 8.73 5.25
CA VAL A 135 9.82 9.17 5.97
C VAL A 135 9.43 9.66 7.35
N TRP A 136 9.86 8.93 8.38
CA TRP A 136 9.59 9.29 9.77
C TRP A 136 10.61 10.29 10.31
N LYS A 137 10.11 11.39 10.89
CA LYS A 137 10.90 12.50 11.48
C LYS A 137 12.00 13.01 10.55
N GLY A 138 11.72 13.04 9.24
CA GLY A 138 12.65 13.52 8.21
C GLY A 138 13.93 12.68 8.05
N ARG A 139 14.00 11.51 8.69
CA ARG A 139 15.25 10.75 8.77
C ARG A 139 15.12 9.28 8.38
N TYR A 140 14.09 8.59 8.80
CA TYR A 140 13.99 7.14 8.63
C TYR A 140 12.94 6.79 7.61
N ALA A 141 13.36 6.26 6.46
CA ALA A 141 12.44 5.78 5.43
C ALA A 141 12.20 4.28 5.63
N PHE A 142 10.93 3.91 5.74
CA PHE A 142 10.49 2.53 5.84
C PHE A 142 10.02 2.06 4.48
N PHE A 143 10.43 0.88 4.03
CA PHE A 143 9.97 0.33 2.76
C PHE A 143 10.08 -1.19 2.71
N PRO A 144 9.10 -1.88 2.11
CA PRO A 144 9.11 -3.33 1.98
C PRO A 144 9.98 -3.77 0.81
N THR A 145 10.75 -4.83 1.00
CA THR A 145 11.58 -5.43 -0.06
C THR A 145 11.46 -6.93 -0.09
N TYR A 146 11.56 -7.52 -1.28
CA TYR A 146 11.71 -8.96 -1.42
C TYR A 146 13.11 -9.41 -1.03
N ARG A 147 13.22 -10.52 -0.28
CA ARG A 147 14.51 -11.15 0.09
C ARG A 147 15.14 -11.89 -1.07
N ASP A 148 14.31 -12.47 -1.93
CA ASP A 148 14.73 -13.33 -3.02
C ASP A 148 14.08 -12.96 -4.35
N ALA A 149 14.55 -13.59 -5.43
CA ALA A 149 14.05 -13.37 -6.78
C ALA A 149 12.62 -13.90 -7.02
N LYS A 150 12.08 -14.74 -6.14
CA LYS A 150 10.74 -15.33 -6.31
C LYS A 150 9.62 -14.34 -6.02
N ARG A 151 9.96 -13.19 -5.42
CA ARG A 151 9.00 -12.09 -5.16
C ARG A 151 7.70 -12.60 -4.54
N SER A 152 7.80 -13.23 -3.38
CA SER A 152 6.62 -13.69 -2.64
C SER A 152 6.46 -12.90 -1.33
N LEU A 153 5.22 -12.75 -0.87
CA LEU A 153 4.93 -12.09 0.42
C LEU A 153 5.72 -12.72 1.57
N ARG A 154 5.85 -14.06 1.58
CA ARG A 154 6.60 -14.78 2.62
C ARG A 154 8.09 -14.43 2.63
N SER A 155 8.62 -13.89 1.54
CA SER A 155 9.99 -13.44 1.42
C SER A 155 10.15 -11.92 1.56
N THR A 156 9.14 -11.21 2.06
CA THR A 156 9.19 -9.75 2.26
C THR A 156 9.80 -9.40 3.62
N ASN A 157 10.62 -8.36 3.61
CA ASN A 157 11.15 -7.68 4.79
C ASN A 157 10.92 -6.19 4.69
N VAL A 158 10.68 -5.54 5.83
CA VAL A 158 10.73 -4.08 5.90
C VAL A 158 12.16 -3.64 6.18
N GLN A 159 12.67 -2.75 5.35
CA GLN A 159 13.95 -2.09 5.52
C GLN A 159 13.75 -0.71 6.13
N VAL A 160 14.72 -0.26 6.93
CA VAL A 160 14.76 1.10 7.46
C VAL A 160 16.03 1.78 6.97
N TRP A 161 15.86 2.79 6.11
CA TRP A 161 16.96 3.60 5.59
C TRP A 161 17.14 4.86 6.43
N ASP A 162 18.32 5.03 7.02
CA ASP A 162 18.71 6.30 7.65
C ASP A 162 19.21 7.26 6.56
N VAL A 163 18.40 8.25 6.22
CA VAL A 163 18.67 9.23 5.16
C VAL A 163 19.94 10.03 5.44
N LEU A 164 20.24 10.30 6.71
CA LEU A 164 21.43 11.07 7.10
C LEU A 164 22.71 10.23 7.04
N LYS A 165 22.63 8.97 7.51
CA LYS A 165 23.77 8.06 7.52
C LYS A 165 23.98 7.33 6.18
N LYS A 166 22.96 7.37 5.29
CA LYS A 166 22.93 6.67 4.00
C LYS A 166 23.22 5.16 4.14
N GLN A 167 22.53 4.51 5.08
CA GLN A 167 22.66 3.07 5.34
C GLN A 167 21.36 2.48 5.89
N ILE A 168 21.21 1.16 5.75
CA ILE A 168 20.16 0.41 6.44
C ILE A 168 20.51 0.34 7.92
N VAL A 169 19.50 0.53 8.76
CA VAL A 169 19.60 0.48 10.22
C VAL A 169 18.47 -0.36 10.82
N ASP A 170 18.62 -0.75 12.07
CA ASP A 170 17.52 -1.33 12.83
C ASP A 170 16.39 -0.32 13.08
N ILE A 171 15.19 -0.83 13.36
CA ILE A 171 14.04 0.00 13.73
C ILE A 171 14.41 0.86 14.94
N PRO A 172 14.31 2.21 14.85
CA PRO A 172 14.69 3.10 15.95
C PRO A 172 13.90 2.79 17.23
N GLY A 173 14.58 2.79 18.39
CA GLY A 173 13.92 2.54 19.68
C GLY A 173 12.80 3.54 19.97
N SER A 174 12.97 4.81 19.60
CA SER A 174 11.94 5.85 19.72
C SER A 174 10.72 5.61 18.81
N TRP A 175 10.91 4.97 17.64
CA TRP A 175 9.80 4.52 16.81
C TRP A 175 9.01 3.41 17.52
N LYS A 176 9.71 2.39 18.04
CA LYS A 176 9.07 1.30 18.78
C LYS A 176 8.30 1.81 20.01
N GLN A 177 8.85 2.75 20.76
CA GLN A 177 8.18 3.35 21.91
C GLN A 177 6.89 4.07 21.53
N HIS A 178 6.82 4.65 20.32
CA HIS A 178 5.67 5.40 19.86
C HIS A 178 4.60 4.51 19.21
N PHE A 179 5.04 3.53 18.38
CA PHE A 179 4.13 2.73 17.56
C PHE A 179 3.84 1.33 18.09
N CYS A 180 4.61 0.80 19.03
CA CYS A 180 4.39 -0.53 19.56
C CYS A 180 3.70 -0.49 20.93
N ASP A 181 2.89 -1.50 21.22
CA ASP A 181 2.24 -1.72 22.50
C ASP A 181 2.98 -2.83 23.27
N GLY A 182 3.79 -2.47 24.27
CA GLY A 182 4.52 -3.44 25.11
C GLY A 182 5.43 -4.41 24.34
N GLY A 183 5.93 -3.99 23.16
CA GLY A 183 6.72 -4.86 22.25
C GLY A 183 5.90 -5.48 21.12
N ASN A 184 4.58 -5.42 21.17
CA ASN A 184 3.70 -5.81 20.07
C ASN A 184 3.62 -4.66 19.06
N CYS A 185 4.29 -4.79 17.93
CA CYS A 185 4.29 -3.79 16.86
C CYS A 185 3.28 -4.17 15.76
N PRO A 186 2.78 -3.18 14.98
CA PRO A 186 2.03 -3.49 13.77
C PRO A 186 2.81 -4.44 12.86
N HIS A 187 2.13 -5.38 12.24
CA HIS A 187 2.80 -6.34 11.33
C HIS A 187 3.22 -5.67 10.02
N GLN A 188 2.38 -4.77 9.51
CA GLN A 188 2.61 -3.99 8.29
C GLN A 188 3.04 -2.57 8.68
N PHE A 189 4.26 -2.43 9.16
CA PHE A 189 4.77 -1.15 9.67
C PHE A 189 5.58 -0.36 8.63
N GLU A 190 5.61 -0.81 7.40
CA GLU A 190 6.31 -0.16 6.30
C GLU A 190 5.72 1.18 5.87
N HIS A 191 4.43 1.42 6.21
CA HIS A 191 3.74 2.63 5.81
C HIS A 191 2.69 3.05 6.85
N PRO A 192 2.50 4.36 7.11
CA PRO A 192 1.51 4.82 8.10
C PRO A 192 0.06 4.49 7.70
N HIS A 193 -0.26 4.29 6.43
CA HIS A 193 -1.57 3.79 6.00
C HIS A 193 -1.86 2.41 6.61
N GLU A 194 -0.91 1.49 6.51
CA GLU A 194 -1.03 0.15 7.06
C GLU A 194 -1.08 0.14 8.59
N ILE A 195 -0.21 0.94 9.22
CA ILE A 195 -0.22 1.11 10.69
C ILE A 195 -1.60 1.57 11.16
N ALA A 196 -2.18 2.57 10.50
CA ALA A 196 -3.51 3.08 10.85
C ALA A 196 -4.61 2.02 10.64
N ALA A 197 -4.56 1.27 9.55
CA ALA A 197 -5.51 0.21 9.27
C ALA A 197 -5.43 -0.91 10.31
N GLU A 198 -4.23 -1.33 10.70
CA GLU A 198 -4.04 -2.31 11.77
C GLU A 198 -4.54 -1.81 13.14
N TYR A 199 -4.29 -0.55 13.50
CA TYR A 199 -4.75 0.02 14.77
C TYR A 199 -6.27 0.05 14.87
N ILE A 200 -6.95 0.46 13.80
CA ILE A 200 -8.42 0.48 13.75
C ILE A 200 -9.02 -0.93 13.79
N THR A 201 -8.29 -1.92 13.24
CA THR A 201 -8.79 -3.29 13.13
C THR A 201 -8.50 -4.13 14.38
N ASN A 202 -7.38 -3.91 15.08
CA ASN A 202 -6.81 -4.85 16.06
C ASN A 202 -6.61 -4.28 17.49
N ASN A 203 -7.28 -3.20 17.87
CA ASN A 203 -7.29 -2.65 19.24
C ASN A 203 -5.90 -2.48 19.89
N PHE A 204 -4.97 -1.83 19.20
CA PHE A 204 -3.68 -1.45 19.78
C PHE A 204 -3.82 -0.34 20.82
N ASN A 205 -2.93 -0.34 21.83
CA ASN A 205 -2.88 0.68 22.87
C ASN A 205 -1.52 1.42 22.92
N SER A 206 -0.89 1.63 21.77
CA SER A 206 0.31 2.46 21.66
C SER A 206 -0.02 3.95 21.70
N PRO A 207 0.94 4.85 22.01
CA PRO A 207 0.72 6.30 21.91
C PRO A 207 0.17 6.73 20.56
N ALA A 208 0.68 6.17 19.46
CA ALA A 208 0.20 6.47 18.12
C ALA A 208 -1.24 5.98 17.88
N ALA A 209 -1.64 4.83 18.44
CA ALA A 209 -3.01 4.34 18.36
C ALA A 209 -3.98 5.23 19.13
N GLN A 210 -3.59 5.74 20.29
CA GLN A 210 -4.39 6.68 21.08
C GLN A 210 -4.58 8.00 20.33
N GLN A 211 -3.53 8.59 19.76
CA GLN A 211 -3.62 9.78 18.91
C GLN A 211 -4.58 9.60 17.73
N LEU A 212 -4.53 8.42 17.08
CA LEU A 212 -5.45 8.11 15.98
C LEU A 212 -6.91 8.04 16.45
N ALA A 213 -7.16 7.37 17.57
CA ALA A 213 -8.52 7.27 18.13
C ALA A 213 -9.09 8.65 18.50
N GLU A 214 -8.31 9.51 19.15
CA GLU A 214 -8.71 10.88 19.50
C GLU A 214 -9.03 11.70 18.24
N SER A 215 -8.19 11.62 17.20
CA SER A 215 -8.41 12.34 15.94
C SER A 215 -9.64 11.87 15.17
N LEU A 216 -10.01 10.60 15.27
CA LEU A 216 -11.24 10.07 14.65
C LEU A 216 -12.50 10.49 15.42
N LEU A 217 -12.44 10.60 16.75
CA LEU A 217 -13.58 11.02 17.59
C LEU A 217 -13.94 12.49 17.38
N VAL A 218 -12.95 13.35 17.11
CA VAL A 218 -13.17 14.79 16.85
C VAL A 218 -13.87 15.05 15.51
N LYS A 219 -13.88 14.08 14.58
CA LYS A 219 -14.44 14.22 13.23
C LYS A 219 -15.81 13.54 13.03
N GLN A 220 -16.39 12.96 14.07
CA GLN A 220 -17.77 12.43 14.10
C GLN A 220 -18.75 13.48 14.64
#